data_8092b6a30e81f07c4bc6fe08176e5d4c
#
_entry.id   8092b6a30e81f07c4bc6fe08176e5d4c
#
_cell.length_a   1.000
_cell.length_b   1.000
_cell.length_c   1.000
_cell.angle_alpha   90.00
_cell.angle_beta   90.00
_cell.angle_gamma   90.00
#
_symmetry.space_group_name_H-M   'P 1'
#
loop_
_entity.id
_entity.type
_entity.pdbx_description
1 polymer ?
#
loop_
_entity_poly.entity_id
_entity_poly.type
_entity_poly.pdbx_seq_one_letter_code
_entity_poly.pdbx_strand_id
1 'polypeptide(L)'
;MEEIKNEQIDLMNVVRFLRTHLFKIIIFGLTGAVIMFGYALFMVTPKYSSTTQLLVTRNETIEQQSYQNETRTNLEMIPTYKEILMSEPVLDEVVKEVGGQVTVGRLKSNLTFNHPDEKSQTFTLSLKWDSPAEAQRILTVITEKFTQVLQTIYGDNISKVVVLSKASYSAGKTEPNLKKYALIGAVIGVVLTIAQALYMMLADNTVTNTEFIESMNLVVLGELYEMSPEEQQKSRLGRQDSRRW
;
A
#
# COMPACT_ATOMS: atom_id res chain seq x y z
N MET A 1 -30.81 22.58 33.48
CA MET A 1 -30.47 21.39 32.69
C MET A 1 -30.30 21.86 31.28
N GLU A 2 -29.07 22.20 30.90
CA GLU A 2 -28.75 22.58 29.53
C GLU A 2 -28.77 21.29 28.68
N GLU A 3 -29.74 21.21 27.79
CA GLU A 3 -29.72 20.23 26.72
C GLU A 3 -28.51 20.56 25.83
N ILE A 4 -27.48 19.72 25.95
CA ILE A 4 -26.39 19.66 24.97
C ILE A 4 -27.05 19.21 23.67
N LYS A 5 -27.43 20.18 22.82
CA LYS A 5 -27.89 19.93 21.46
C LYS A 5 -26.76 19.21 20.74
N ASN A 6 -26.86 17.89 20.66
CA ASN A 6 -25.99 17.08 19.84
C ASN A 6 -25.98 17.68 18.43
N GLU A 7 -24.92 18.38 18.08
CA GLU A 7 -24.61 18.70 16.69
C GLU A 7 -24.38 17.34 15.98
N GLN A 8 -25.46 16.73 15.58
CA GLN A 8 -25.39 15.64 14.64
C GLN A 8 -24.72 16.22 13.40
N ILE A 9 -23.50 15.75 13.13
CA ILE A 9 -22.82 16.05 11.87
C ILE A 9 -23.77 15.62 10.78
N ASP A 10 -24.49 16.57 10.21
CA ASP A 10 -25.46 16.30 9.17
C ASP A 10 -24.70 15.79 7.94
N LEU A 11 -24.85 14.52 7.65
CA LEU A 11 -24.22 13.85 6.50
C LEU A 11 -24.47 14.64 5.20
N MET A 12 -25.62 15.35 5.10
CA MET A 12 -25.94 16.18 3.96
C MET A 12 -25.00 17.41 3.86
N ASN A 13 -24.62 17.98 4.98
CA ASN A 13 -23.67 19.10 5.03
C ASN A 13 -22.26 18.65 4.64
N VAL A 14 -21.85 17.44 5.05
CA VAL A 14 -20.56 16.84 4.63
C VAL A 14 -20.56 16.58 3.11
N VAL A 15 -21.65 16.04 2.58
CA VAL A 15 -21.75 15.80 1.12
C VAL A 15 -21.76 17.10 0.33
N ARG A 16 -22.48 18.13 0.80
CA ARG A 16 -22.48 19.45 0.16
C ARG A 16 -21.08 20.08 0.20
N PHE A 17 -20.41 20.01 1.33
CA PHE A 17 -19.06 20.47 1.52
C PHE A 17 -18.06 19.76 0.58
N LEU A 18 -18.15 18.44 0.50
CA LEU A 18 -17.31 17.64 -0.41
C LEU A 18 -17.53 18.05 -1.87
N ARG A 19 -18.78 18.28 -2.27
CA ARG A 19 -19.13 18.69 -3.63
C ARG A 19 -18.58 20.07 -3.96
N THR A 20 -18.60 21.00 -3.01
CA THR A 20 -18.07 22.37 -3.21
C THR A 20 -16.55 22.37 -3.35
N HIS A 21 -15.85 21.45 -2.69
CA HIS A 21 -14.39 21.36 -2.70
C HIS A 21 -13.83 20.27 -3.61
N LEU A 22 -14.67 19.55 -4.38
CA LEU A 22 -14.27 18.46 -5.27
C LEU A 22 -13.11 18.85 -6.20
N PHE A 23 -13.17 20.03 -6.81
CA PHE A 23 -12.12 20.50 -7.70
C PHE A 23 -10.78 20.66 -6.99
N LYS A 24 -10.79 21.21 -5.77
CA LYS A 24 -9.59 21.32 -4.93
C LYS A 24 -9.05 19.94 -4.55
N ILE A 25 -9.92 19.02 -4.13
CA ILE A 25 -9.56 17.64 -3.76
C ILE A 25 -8.88 16.93 -4.93
N ILE A 26 -9.42 17.05 -6.14
CA ILE A 26 -8.85 16.44 -7.34
C ILE A 26 -7.46 17.04 -7.65
N ILE A 27 -7.32 18.36 -7.60
CA ILE A 27 -6.04 19.02 -7.89
C ILE A 27 -4.98 18.62 -6.88
N PHE A 28 -5.28 18.67 -5.58
CA PHE A 28 -4.31 18.30 -4.53
C PHE A 28 -4.01 16.80 -4.54
N GLY A 29 -5.00 15.96 -4.84
CA GLY A 29 -4.79 14.52 -5.05
C GLY A 29 -3.85 14.23 -6.21
N LEU A 30 -4.05 14.90 -7.36
CA LEU A 30 -3.15 14.79 -8.51
C LEU A 30 -1.75 15.34 -8.20
N THR A 31 -1.66 16.47 -7.53
CA THR A 31 -0.37 17.06 -7.13
C THR A 31 0.39 16.10 -6.20
N GLY A 32 -0.29 15.53 -5.20
CA GLY A 32 0.27 14.52 -4.30
C GLY A 32 0.76 13.28 -5.06
N ALA A 33 -0.02 12.80 -6.03
CA ALA A 33 0.37 11.68 -6.87
C ALA A 33 1.64 11.98 -7.69
N VAL A 34 1.73 13.16 -8.31
CA VAL A 34 2.91 13.58 -9.08
C VAL A 34 4.15 13.72 -8.21
N ILE A 35 4.02 14.30 -7.02
CA ILE A 35 5.14 14.44 -6.08
C ILE A 35 5.66 13.07 -5.65
N MET A 36 4.78 12.13 -5.25
CA MET A 36 5.17 10.79 -4.82
C MET A 36 5.69 9.94 -5.98
N PHE A 37 5.17 10.15 -7.18
CA PHE A 37 5.70 9.52 -8.39
C PHE A 37 7.13 9.99 -8.68
N GLY A 38 7.40 11.29 -8.62
CA GLY A 38 8.74 11.86 -8.75
C GLY A 38 9.69 11.37 -7.66
N TYR A 39 9.25 11.34 -6.41
CA TYR A 39 10.01 10.77 -5.30
C TYR A 39 10.42 9.33 -5.58
N ALA A 40 9.47 8.49 -6.04
CA ALA A 40 9.75 7.10 -6.35
C ALA A 40 10.77 6.92 -7.48
N LEU A 41 10.77 7.80 -8.48
CA LEU A 41 11.71 7.74 -9.60
C LEU A 41 13.15 8.13 -9.21
N PHE A 42 13.30 9.15 -8.34
CA PHE A 42 14.60 9.75 -8.06
C PHE A 42 15.23 9.28 -6.74
N MET A 43 14.42 8.92 -5.76
CA MET A 43 14.91 8.61 -4.40
C MET A 43 14.88 7.12 -4.07
N VAL A 44 14.00 6.33 -4.72
CA VAL A 44 13.89 4.90 -4.41
C VAL A 44 14.85 4.09 -5.25
N THR A 45 15.72 3.34 -4.59
CA THR A 45 16.67 2.45 -5.26
C THR A 45 15.92 1.32 -5.99
N PRO A 46 16.27 1.07 -7.28
CA PRO A 46 15.64 0.00 -8.02
C PRO A 46 16.03 -1.36 -7.44
N LYS A 47 15.04 -2.27 -7.35
CA LYS A 47 15.27 -3.66 -6.98
C LYS A 47 14.83 -4.61 -8.08
N TYR A 48 15.54 -5.72 -8.17
CA TYR A 48 15.30 -6.78 -9.14
C TYR A 48 14.87 -8.04 -8.40
N SER A 49 13.96 -8.81 -8.97
CA SER A 49 13.46 -10.02 -8.34
C SER A 49 14.00 -11.26 -9.06
N SER A 50 14.56 -12.18 -8.28
CA SER A 50 14.80 -13.56 -8.72
C SER A 50 13.78 -14.48 -8.10
N THR A 51 13.30 -15.46 -8.82
CA THR A 51 12.31 -16.44 -8.36
C THR A 51 12.77 -17.84 -8.67
N THR A 52 12.48 -18.77 -7.75
CA THR A 52 12.69 -20.21 -7.92
C THR A 52 11.45 -20.94 -7.43
N GLN A 53 11.14 -22.07 -8.06
CA GLN A 53 10.03 -22.93 -7.66
C GLN A 53 10.55 -24.26 -7.18
N LEU A 54 10.09 -24.65 -6.00
CA LEU A 54 10.53 -25.86 -5.31
C LEU A 54 9.33 -26.79 -5.09
N LEU A 55 9.58 -28.07 -5.21
CA LEU A 55 8.67 -29.15 -4.84
C LEU A 55 9.34 -29.97 -3.74
N VAL A 56 8.65 -30.19 -2.65
CA VAL A 56 9.12 -31.08 -1.60
C VAL A 56 8.31 -32.37 -1.69
N THR A 57 9.01 -33.46 -1.94
CA THR A 57 8.45 -34.80 -2.00
C THR A 57 9.11 -35.69 -0.97
N ARG A 58 8.39 -36.68 -0.49
CA ARG A 58 8.92 -37.74 0.36
C ARG A 58 9.55 -38.80 -0.52
N ASN A 59 10.69 -39.32 -0.12
CA ASN A 59 11.32 -40.44 -0.81
C ASN A 59 10.64 -41.71 -0.35
N GLU A 60 9.77 -42.25 -1.18
CA GLU A 60 9.09 -43.51 -0.86
C GLU A 60 9.97 -44.72 -1.18
N THR A 61 10.28 -45.48 -0.17
CA THR A 61 10.73 -46.85 -0.30
C THR A 61 9.87 -47.76 0.55
N ILE A 62 8.56 -47.62 0.63
CA ILE A 62 7.69 -48.64 1.29
C ILE A 62 6.25 -48.48 0.78
N GLU A 63 5.81 -49.55 0.07
CA GLU A 63 4.48 -50.14 -0.04
C GLU A 63 3.24 -49.23 -0.14
N GLN A 64 2.68 -49.24 -1.30
CA GLN A 64 1.27 -49.16 -1.78
C GLN A 64 0.11 -48.78 -0.81
N GLN A 65 0.30 -48.00 0.22
CA GLN A 65 -0.83 -47.57 1.05
C GLN A 65 -0.87 -46.06 1.27
N SER A 66 -1.70 -45.36 0.50
CA SER A 66 -2.19 -44.02 0.73
C SER A 66 -1.47 -42.85 0.07
N TYR A 67 -1.52 -42.75 -1.24
CA TYR A 67 -1.23 -41.47 -1.94
C TYR A 67 -2.00 -40.26 -1.40
N GLN A 68 -3.21 -40.47 -0.86
CA GLN A 68 -4.00 -39.39 -0.28
C GLN A 68 -3.46 -38.91 1.07
N ASN A 69 -2.97 -39.78 1.92
CA ASN A 69 -2.41 -39.41 3.22
C ASN A 69 -1.05 -38.69 3.07
N GLU A 70 -0.25 -39.09 2.10
CA GLU A 70 1.04 -38.51 1.82
C GLU A 70 0.94 -37.09 1.29
N THR A 71 0.06 -36.86 0.32
CA THR A 71 -0.20 -35.50 -0.20
C THR A 71 -0.62 -34.56 0.93
N ARG A 72 -1.49 -35.03 1.82
CA ARG A 72 -1.93 -34.25 2.97
C ARG A 72 -0.80 -33.94 3.94
N THR A 73 0.02 -34.95 4.27
CA THR A 73 1.17 -34.76 5.18
C THR A 73 2.19 -33.76 4.57
N ASN A 74 2.48 -33.86 3.28
CA ASN A 74 3.39 -32.94 2.61
C ASN A 74 2.87 -31.52 2.61
N LEU A 75 1.56 -31.32 2.43
CA LEU A 75 0.93 -30.01 2.51
C LEU A 75 1.00 -29.41 3.92
N GLU A 76 0.73 -30.24 4.93
CA GLU A 76 0.81 -29.84 6.35
C GLU A 76 2.24 -29.46 6.78
N MET A 77 3.26 -29.92 6.08
CA MET A 77 4.67 -29.59 6.34
C MET A 77 5.16 -28.31 5.69
N ILE A 78 4.45 -27.74 4.73
CA ILE A 78 4.88 -26.51 4.02
C ILE A 78 5.14 -25.32 4.95
N PRO A 79 4.30 -25.04 5.98
CA PRO A 79 4.62 -24.01 6.96
C PRO A 79 5.94 -24.26 7.69
N THR A 80 6.23 -25.50 8.04
CA THR A 80 7.50 -25.90 8.67
C THR A 80 8.69 -25.65 7.75
N TYR A 81 8.56 -25.95 6.46
CA TYR A 81 9.62 -25.65 5.48
C TYR A 81 9.87 -24.16 5.35
N LYS A 82 8.84 -23.32 5.42
CA LYS A 82 8.99 -21.88 5.47
C LYS A 82 9.77 -21.43 6.71
N GLU A 83 9.45 -21.99 7.88
CA GLU A 83 10.15 -21.66 9.13
C GLU A 83 11.62 -22.07 9.07
N ILE A 84 11.94 -23.27 8.60
CA ILE A 84 13.31 -23.75 8.42
C ILE A 84 14.07 -22.83 7.46
N LEU A 85 13.47 -22.49 6.32
CA LEU A 85 14.09 -21.62 5.32
C LEU A 85 14.39 -20.21 5.85
N MET A 86 13.50 -19.67 6.69
CA MET A 86 13.67 -18.34 7.31
C MET A 86 14.47 -18.41 8.61
N SER A 87 14.93 -19.58 9.03
CA SER A 87 15.69 -19.76 10.26
C SER A 87 17.10 -19.21 10.15
N GLU A 88 17.67 -18.82 11.29
CA GLU A 88 19.05 -18.35 11.36
C GLU A 88 20.08 -19.36 10.87
N PRO A 89 20.00 -20.66 11.23
CA PRO A 89 20.96 -21.64 10.75
C PRO A 89 21.09 -21.69 9.22
N VAL A 90 19.99 -21.57 8.48
CA VAL A 90 20.02 -21.54 7.01
C VAL A 90 20.58 -20.22 6.50
N LEU A 91 20.08 -19.11 7.03
CA LEU A 91 20.43 -17.78 6.51
C LEU A 91 21.84 -17.35 6.90
N ASP A 92 22.36 -17.78 8.05
CA ASP A 92 23.74 -17.52 8.47
C ASP A 92 24.75 -18.23 7.54
N GLU A 93 24.44 -19.45 7.12
CA GLU A 93 25.29 -20.16 6.16
C GLU A 93 25.29 -19.48 4.79
N VAL A 94 24.14 -18.96 4.36
CA VAL A 94 24.05 -18.15 3.14
C VAL A 94 24.88 -16.87 3.26
N VAL A 95 24.80 -16.17 4.37
CA VAL A 95 25.60 -14.96 4.63
C VAL A 95 27.10 -15.26 4.58
N LYS A 96 27.55 -16.38 5.18
CA LYS A 96 28.95 -16.81 5.16
C LYS A 96 29.44 -17.10 3.76
N GLU A 97 28.61 -17.77 2.93
CA GLU A 97 29.00 -18.17 1.59
C GLU A 97 28.95 -17.02 0.58
N VAL A 98 27.92 -16.19 0.65
CA VAL A 98 27.77 -15.04 -0.27
C VAL A 98 28.76 -13.93 0.08
N GLY A 99 28.96 -13.68 1.39
CA GLY A 99 29.86 -12.63 1.89
C GLY A 99 29.33 -11.21 1.61
N GLY A 100 30.23 -10.23 1.67
CA GLY A 100 29.92 -8.84 1.37
C GLY A 100 29.01 -8.15 2.39
N GLN A 101 28.09 -7.31 1.92
CA GLN A 101 27.14 -6.58 2.77
C GLN A 101 25.81 -7.32 3.00
N VAL A 102 25.82 -8.65 2.82
CA VAL A 102 24.61 -9.46 3.04
C VAL A 102 24.49 -9.75 4.53
N THR A 103 23.35 -9.47 5.10
CA THR A 103 23.01 -9.77 6.51
C THR A 103 21.74 -10.60 6.57
N VAL A 104 21.58 -11.40 7.63
CA VAL A 104 20.37 -12.19 7.86
C VAL A 104 19.11 -11.32 7.86
N GLY A 105 19.16 -10.16 8.51
CA GLY A 105 18.03 -9.23 8.54
C GLY A 105 17.65 -8.71 7.15
N ARG A 106 18.66 -8.42 6.32
CA ARG A 106 18.43 -7.98 4.94
C ARG A 106 17.90 -9.12 4.04
N LEU A 107 18.34 -10.35 4.27
CA LEU A 107 17.78 -11.51 3.58
C LEU A 107 16.34 -11.72 3.98
N LYS A 108 16.01 -11.77 5.27
CA LYS A 108 14.63 -11.94 5.78
C LYS A 108 13.67 -10.89 5.23
N SER A 109 14.09 -9.63 5.16
CA SER A 109 13.23 -8.54 4.68
C SER A 109 12.97 -8.55 3.17
N ASN A 110 13.87 -9.14 2.38
CA ASN A 110 13.78 -9.17 0.91
C ASN A 110 13.41 -10.54 0.35
N LEU A 111 13.41 -11.59 1.17
CA LEU A 111 13.01 -12.95 0.79
C LEU A 111 11.52 -13.14 1.05
N THR A 112 10.80 -13.59 0.04
CA THR A 112 9.37 -13.88 0.11
C THR A 112 9.13 -15.35 -0.20
N PHE A 113 8.43 -16.01 0.71
CA PHE A 113 7.92 -17.37 0.50
C PHE A 113 6.46 -17.26 0.08
N ASN A 114 6.11 -17.82 -1.07
CA ASN A 114 4.75 -17.79 -1.60
C ASN A 114 4.27 -19.21 -1.91
N HIS A 115 3.14 -19.58 -1.32
CA HIS A 115 2.43 -20.83 -1.55
C HIS A 115 1.01 -20.50 -2.00
N PRO A 116 0.80 -20.26 -3.30
CA PRO A 116 -0.45 -19.67 -3.80
C PRO A 116 -1.63 -20.65 -3.79
N ASP A 117 -1.36 -21.95 -3.83
CA ASP A 117 -2.39 -23.00 -3.80
C ASP A 117 -2.11 -23.95 -2.63
N GLU A 118 -2.96 -23.88 -1.61
CA GLU A 118 -2.87 -24.72 -0.40
C GLU A 118 -2.94 -26.23 -0.69
N LYS A 119 -3.40 -26.61 -1.88
CA LYS A 119 -3.45 -28.00 -2.32
C LYS A 119 -2.22 -28.43 -3.12
N SER A 120 -1.31 -27.51 -3.42
CA SER A 120 -0.09 -27.79 -4.17
C SER A 120 1.09 -28.06 -3.25
N GLN A 121 1.87 -29.09 -3.55
CA GLN A 121 3.14 -29.37 -2.86
C GLN A 121 4.29 -28.46 -3.31
N THR A 122 4.01 -27.53 -4.22
CA THR A 122 4.99 -26.58 -4.73
C THR A 122 4.88 -25.24 -4.05
N PHE A 123 6.01 -24.62 -3.79
CA PHE A 123 6.08 -23.25 -3.33
C PHE A 123 7.15 -22.45 -4.11
N THR A 124 6.97 -21.16 -4.12
CA THR A 124 7.85 -20.24 -4.84
C THR A 124 8.62 -19.38 -3.85
N LEU A 125 9.93 -19.29 -4.03
CA LEU A 125 10.78 -18.35 -3.35
C LEU A 125 11.07 -17.17 -4.27
N SER A 126 11.00 -15.98 -3.74
CA SER A 126 11.33 -14.74 -4.46
C SER A 126 12.26 -13.90 -3.61
N LEU A 127 13.39 -13.51 -4.16
CA LEU A 127 14.35 -12.62 -3.52
C LEU A 127 14.43 -11.31 -4.31
N LYS A 128 14.26 -10.18 -3.61
CA LYS A 128 14.49 -8.86 -4.17
C LYS A 128 15.86 -8.35 -3.77
N TRP A 129 16.65 -7.91 -4.74
CA TRP A 129 18.01 -7.40 -4.50
C TRP A 129 18.35 -6.24 -5.44
N ASP A 130 19.45 -5.55 -5.14
CA ASP A 130 19.85 -4.35 -5.87
C ASP A 130 20.40 -4.66 -7.27
N SER A 131 20.87 -5.89 -7.49
CA SER A 131 21.41 -6.37 -8.78
C SER A 131 20.73 -7.66 -9.21
N PRO A 132 20.37 -7.82 -10.50
CA PRO A 132 19.76 -9.06 -11.01
C PRO A 132 20.66 -10.30 -10.83
N ALA A 133 21.95 -10.12 -11.06
CA ALA A 133 22.91 -11.22 -10.94
C ALA A 133 23.10 -11.65 -9.48
N GLU A 134 23.17 -10.70 -8.55
CA GLU A 134 23.24 -10.98 -7.13
C GLU A 134 21.94 -11.63 -6.61
N ALA A 135 20.76 -11.13 -7.04
CA ALA A 135 19.48 -11.73 -6.68
C ALA A 135 19.44 -13.20 -7.07
N GLN A 136 19.86 -13.53 -8.29
CA GLN A 136 19.92 -14.91 -8.78
C GLN A 136 20.93 -15.75 -7.98
N ARG A 137 22.15 -15.24 -7.80
CA ARG A 137 23.21 -15.95 -7.06
C ARG A 137 22.80 -16.23 -5.62
N ILE A 138 22.32 -15.22 -4.90
CA ILE A 138 21.92 -15.36 -3.50
C ILE A 138 20.75 -16.36 -3.38
N LEU A 139 19.74 -16.26 -4.26
CA LEU A 139 18.61 -17.19 -4.23
C LEU A 139 19.03 -18.62 -4.54
N THR A 140 20.02 -18.84 -5.41
CA THR A 140 20.60 -20.14 -5.68
C THR A 140 21.25 -20.70 -4.42
N VAL A 141 22.10 -19.92 -3.74
CA VAL A 141 22.74 -20.36 -2.49
C VAL A 141 21.72 -20.63 -1.39
N ILE A 142 20.69 -19.79 -1.26
CA ILE A 142 19.57 -20.05 -0.30
C ILE A 142 18.94 -21.42 -0.58
N THR A 143 18.64 -21.72 -1.84
CA THR A 143 18.03 -22.98 -2.22
C THR A 143 18.93 -24.18 -1.91
N GLU A 144 20.22 -24.06 -2.17
CA GLU A 144 21.22 -25.09 -1.87
C GLU A 144 21.36 -25.33 -0.36
N LYS A 145 21.51 -24.28 0.44
CA LYS A 145 21.63 -24.40 1.90
C LYS A 145 20.36 -24.94 2.53
N PHE A 146 19.20 -24.47 2.08
CA PHE A 146 17.92 -25.02 2.51
C PHE A 146 17.81 -26.54 2.25
N THR A 147 18.22 -26.97 1.05
CA THR A 147 18.22 -28.40 0.71
C THR A 147 19.17 -29.20 1.61
N GLN A 148 20.38 -28.67 1.87
CA GLN A 148 21.37 -29.32 2.74
C GLN A 148 20.85 -29.43 4.19
N VAL A 149 20.27 -28.37 4.71
CA VAL A 149 19.70 -28.37 6.08
C VAL A 149 18.53 -29.34 6.20
N LEU A 150 17.64 -29.39 5.19
CA LEU A 150 16.55 -30.38 5.18
C LEU A 150 17.06 -31.82 5.15
N GLN A 151 18.09 -32.12 4.37
CA GLN A 151 18.74 -33.42 4.35
C GLN A 151 19.36 -33.79 5.71
N THR A 152 19.96 -32.77 6.39
CA THR A 152 20.53 -32.97 7.72
C THR A 152 19.46 -33.25 8.77
N ILE A 153 18.32 -32.56 8.72
CA ILE A 153 17.23 -32.73 9.70
C ILE A 153 16.45 -34.01 9.49
N TYR A 154 16.12 -34.32 8.24
CA TYR A 154 15.19 -35.40 7.92
C TYR A 154 15.87 -36.66 7.35
N GLY A 155 17.17 -36.61 7.01
CA GLY A 155 17.90 -37.68 6.40
C GLY A 155 17.45 -38.01 4.97
N ASP A 156 18.08 -39.01 4.36
CA ASP A 156 17.81 -39.37 2.96
C ASP A 156 16.42 -39.98 2.72
N ASN A 157 15.73 -40.35 3.79
CA ASN A 157 14.49 -41.13 3.68
C ASN A 157 13.20 -40.30 3.70
N ILE A 158 13.26 -39.02 4.01
CA ILE A 158 12.02 -38.28 4.34
C ILE A 158 11.68 -37.11 3.40
N SER A 159 12.65 -36.41 2.87
CA SER A 159 12.32 -35.26 2.04
C SER A 159 13.32 -35.01 0.93
N LYS A 160 12.87 -35.11 -0.28
CA LYS A 160 13.65 -34.73 -1.45
C LYS A 160 13.15 -33.40 -1.96
N VAL A 161 14.00 -32.38 -1.92
CA VAL A 161 13.70 -31.10 -2.54
C VAL A 161 14.06 -31.15 -4.00
N VAL A 162 13.05 -31.00 -4.84
CA VAL A 162 13.23 -30.96 -6.30
C VAL A 162 13.08 -29.50 -6.74
N VAL A 163 14.14 -28.97 -7.35
CA VAL A 163 14.11 -27.64 -7.95
C VAL A 163 13.40 -27.74 -9.29
N LEU A 164 12.12 -27.32 -9.35
CA LEU A 164 11.33 -27.31 -10.58
C LEU A 164 11.80 -26.22 -11.54
N SER A 165 12.14 -25.07 -11.01
CA SER A 165 12.67 -23.95 -11.76
C SER A 165 13.87 -23.35 -11.03
N LYS A 166 15.01 -23.23 -11.71
CA LYS A 166 16.20 -22.60 -11.16
C LYS A 166 15.92 -21.12 -10.89
N ALA A 167 16.74 -20.52 -10.02
CA ALA A 167 16.67 -19.08 -9.74
C ALA A 167 16.73 -18.27 -11.03
N SER A 168 15.69 -17.47 -11.29
CA SER A 168 15.53 -16.74 -12.54
C SER A 168 16.43 -15.50 -12.55
N TYR A 169 17.01 -15.22 -13.72
CA TYR A 169 17.62 -13.92 -13.99
C TYR A 169 16.57 -12.98 -14.58
N SER A 170 16.25 -11.88 -13.88
CA SER A 170 15.28 -10.90 -14.37
C SER A 170 15.93 -9.51 -14.38
N ALA A 171 16.15 -8.97 -15.56
CA ALA A 171 16.65 -7.60 -15.75
C ALA A 171 15.56 -6.54 -15.53
N GLY A 172 14.29 -6.96 -15.41
CA GLY A 172 13.17 -6.05 -15.15
C GLY A 172 13.17 -5.54 -13.72
N LYS A 173 13.06 -4.22 -13.56
CA LYS A 173 12.91 -3.60 -12.23
C LYS A 173 11.57 -3.99 -11.61
N THR A 174 11.60 -4.54 -10.41
CA THR A 174 10.40 -4.90 -9.65
C THR A 174 9.98 -3.74 -8.72
N GLU A 175 10.94 -2.96 -8.23
CA GLU A 175 10.71 -1.75 -7.44
C GLU A 175 11.47 -0.57 -8.05
N PRO A 176 10.96 0.68 -7.85
CA PRO A 176 9.70 1.03 -7.20
C PRO A 176 8.46 0.73 -8.08
N ASN A 177 7.38 0.35 -7.43
CA ASN A 177 6.08 0.25 -8.11
C ASN A 177 5.46 1.64 -8.19
N LEU A 178 5.70 2.34 -9.29
CA LEU A 178 5.28 3.73 -9.51
C LEU A 178 3.77 3.94 -9.31
N LYS A 179 2.95 2.94 -9.69
CA LYS A 179 1.49 3.00 -9.49
C LYS A 179 1.11 3.03 -8.01
N LYS A 180 1.79 2.23 -7.17
CA LYS A 180 1.53 2.22 -5.71
C LYS A 180 1.94 3.55 -5.08
N TYR A 181 3.09 4.10 -5.43
CA TYR A 181 3.54 5.40 -4.93
C TYR A 181 2.61 6.54 -5.36
N ALA A 182 2.20 6.57 -6.62
CA ALA A 182 1.22 7.55 -7.10
C ALA A 182 -0.12 7.47 -6.36
N LEU A 183 -0.61 6.24 -6.11
CA LEU A 183 -1.84 6.04 -5.35
C LEU A 183 -1.70 6.54 -3.90
N ILE A 184 -0.60 6.20 -3.22
CA ILE A 184 -0.31 6.68 -1.86
C ILE A 184 -0.27 8.21 -1.84
N GLY A 185 0.43 8.82 -2.81
CA GLY A 185 0.50 10.27 -2.93
C GLY A 185 -0.87 10.93 -3.15
N ALA A 186 -1.70 10.32 -3.99
CA ALA A 186 -3.07 10.78 -4.21
C ALA A 186 -3.90 10.76 -2.92
N VAL A 187 -3.84 9.66 -2.17
CA VAL A 187 -4.56 9.51 -0.89
C VAL A 187 -4.09 10.56 0.13
N ILE A 188 -2.77 10.75 0.26
CA ILE A 188 -2.22 11.77 1.16
C ILE A 188 -2.70 13.17 0.75
N GLY A 189 -2.67 13.51 -0.54
CA GLY A 189 -3.15 14.78 -1.06
C GLY A 189 -4.63 15.03 -0.75
N VAL A 190 -5.46 14.01 -0.91
CA VAL A 190 -6.91 14.08 -0.56
C VAL A 190 -7.09 14.30 0.94
N VAL A 191 -6.42 13.53 1.78
CA VAL A 191 -6.52 13.64 3.26
C VAL A 191 -6.10 15.04 3.73
N LEU A 192 -4.99 15.57 3.22
CA LEU A 192 -4.53 16.92 3.55
C LEU A 192 -5.53 18.00 3.12
N THR A 193 -6.17 17.84 1.95
CA THR A 193 -7.19 18.79 1.48
C THR A 193 -8.41 18.78 2.39
N ILE A 194 -8.87 17.60 2.80
CA ILE A 194 -10.01 17.46 3.71
C ILE A 194 -9.66 18.06 5.08
N ALA A 195 -8.47 17.77 5.60
CA ALA A 195 -8.01 18.36 6.87
C ALA A 195 -7.92 19.88 6.82
N GLN A 196 -7.37 20.43 5.73
CA GLN A 196 -7.32 21.89 5.52
C GLN A 196 -8.71 22.50 5.43
N ALA A 197 -9.62 21.85 4.73
CA ALA A 197 -10.97 22.34 4.56
C ALA A 197 -11.77 22.30 5.88
N LEU A 198 -11.59 21.25 6.69
CA LEU A 198 -12.15 21.17 8.05
C LEU A 198 -11.56 22.25 8.96
N TYR A 199 -10.25 22.47 8.89
CA TYR A 199 -9.61 23.54 9.64
C TYR A 199 -10.19 24.91 9.30
N MET A 200 -10.38 25.21 8.01
CA MET A 200 -11.01 26.45 7.56
C MET A 200 -12.45 26.58 8.05
N MET A 201 -13.21 25.48 8.02
CA MET A 201 -14.59 25.46 8.52
C MET A 201 -14.67 25.73 10.03
N LEU A 202 -13.74 25.20 10.81
CA LEU A 202 -13.67 25.44 12.25
C LEU A 202 -13.13 26.82 12.61
N ALA A 203 -12.30 27.40 11.75
CA ALA A 203 -11.74 28.74 11.93
C ALA A 203 -12.67 29.86 11.42
N ASP A 204 -13.69 29.48 10.63
CA ASP A 204 -14.68 30.45 10.10
C ASP A 204 -15.75 30.73 11.16
N ASN A 205 -15.60 31.84 11.84
CA ASN A 205 -16.54 32.33 12.84
C ASN A 205 -17.63 33.24 12.22
N THR A 206 -17.85 33.15 10.92
CA THR A 206 -18.85 33.98 10.22
C THR A 206 -20.26 33.49 10.57
N VAL A 207 -21.05 34.31 11.17
CA VAL A 207 -22.46 34.02 11.45
C VAL A 207 -23.24 34.13 10.14
N THR A 208 -23.54 32.97 9.54
CA THR A 208 -24.25 32.89 8.24
C THR A 208 -25.76 32.64 8.41
N ASN A 209 -26.21 32.35 9.63
CA ASN A 209 -27.58 31.94 9.86
C ASN A 209 -28.36 32.97 10.67
N THR A 210 -29.45 33.45 10.11
CA THR A 210 -30.39 34.39 10.75
C THR A 210 -30.98 33.83 12.04
N GLU A 211 -31.19 32.50 12.09
CA GLU A 211 -31.66 31.78 13.28
C GLU A 211 -30.74 31.92 14.49
N PHE A 212 -29.43 32.01 14.26
CA PHE A 212 -28.47 32.23 15.34
C PHE A 212 -28.62 33.64 15.95
N ILE A 213 -28.87 34.65 15.12
CA ILE A 213 -29.08 36.02 15.58
C ILE A 213 -30.38 36.13 16.37
N GLU A 214 -31.45 35.42 15.91
CA GLU A 214 -32.73 35.32 16.64
C GLU A 214 -32.59 34.59 17.97
N SER A 215 -31.73 33.56 18.03
CA SER A 215 -31.51 32.81 19.28
C SER A 215 -30.82 33.67 20.37
N MET A 216 -30.11 34.74 19.99
CA MET A 216 -29.56 35.72 20.89
C MET A 216 -30.55 36.83 21.29
N ASN A 217 -31.84 36.66 20.98
CA ASN A 217 -32.90 37.62 21.27
C ASN A 217 -32.69 39.00 20.58
N LEU A 218 -32.00 38.99 19.44
CA LEU A 218 -31.80 40.17 18.60
C LEU A 218 -32.80 40.17 17.45
N VAL A 219 -33.43 41.30 17.21
CA VAL A 219 -34.39 41.46 16.10
C VAL A 219 -33.63 41.73 14.81
N VAL A 220 -33.80 40.88 13.83
CA VAL A 220 -33.22 41.06 12.49
C VAL A 220 -34.05 42.14 11.79
N LEU A 221 -33.47 43.35 11.60
CA LEU A 221 -34.12 44.50 10.99
C LEU A 221 -34.20 44.41 9.45
N GLY A 222 -33.42 43.53 8.84
CA GLY A 222 -33.38 43.30 7.40
C GLY A 222 -32.15 42.54 6.95
N GLU A 223 -32.24 41.86 5.83
CA GLU A 223 -31.16 41.16 5.17
C GLU A 223 -30.75 41.98 3.92
N LEU A 224 -29.44 42.25 3.78
CA LEU A 224 -28.88 42.86 2.59
C LEU A 224 -28.19 41.75 1.77
N TYR A 225 -28.75 41.42 0.65
CA TYR A 225 -28.12 40.52 -0.28
C TYR A 225 -27.08 41.24 -1.14
N GLU A 226 -25.95 40.58 -1.35
CA GLU A 226 -24.94 41.09 -2.30
C GLU A 226 -25.54 41.06 -3.72
N MET A 227 -25.55 42.24 -4.37
CA MET A 227 -26.06 42.32 -5.73
C MET A 227 -25.21 41.50 -6.69
N SER A 228 -25.86 40.74 -7.54
CA SER A 228 -25.16 40.00 -8.60
C SER A 228 -24.39 40.96 -9.53
N PRO A 229 -23.30 40.55 -10.18
CA PRO A 229 -22.55 41.40 -11.09
C PRO A 229 -23.42 42.03 -12.19
N GLU A 230 -24.49 41.34 -12.60
CA GLU A 230 -25.44 41.82 -13.62
C GLU A 230 -26.36 42.94 -13.07
N GLU A 231 -26.78 42.82 -11.83
CA GLU A 231 -27.59 43.85 -11.15
C GLU A 231 -26.78 45.09 -10.84
N GLN A 232 -25.50 44.93 -10.45
CA GLN A 232 -24.58 46.06 -10.27
C GLN A 232 -24.36 46.81 -11.57
N GLN A 233 -24.28 46.13 -12.70
CA GLN A 233 -24.10 46.76 -14.00
C GLN A 233 -25.36 47.49 -14.45
N LYS A 234 -26.57 46.95 -14.22
CA LYS A 234 -27.83 47.64 -14.49
C LYS A 234 -28.03 48.89 -13.62
N SER A 235 -27.67 48.82 -12.34
CA SER A 235 -27.77 49.97 -11.42
C SER A 235 -26.83 51.10 -11.79
N ARG A 236 -25.65 50.80 -12.35
CA ARG A 236 -24.70 51.82 -12.86
C ARG A 236 -25.23 52.49 -14.15
N LEU A 237 -25.86 51.74 -15.05
CA LEU A 237 -26.44 52.27 -16.28
C LEU A 237 -27.66 53.14 -16.01
N GLY A 238 -28.55 52.79 -15.07
CA GLY A 238 -29.70 53.58 -14.69
C GLY A 238 -29.32 54.91 -14.01
N ARG A 239 -28.14 55.00 -13.40
CA ARG A 239 -27.64 56.24 -12.76
C ARG A 239 -27.05 57.23 -13.76
N GLN A 240 -26.68 56.81 -14.95
CA GLN A 240 -26.20 57.65 -16.02
C GLN A 240 -27.35 58.36 -16.77
N ASP A 241 -28.50 57.70 -16.90
CA ASP A 241 -29.64 58.28 -17.60
C ASP A 241 -30.35 59.39 -16.78
N SER A 242 -30.33 59.29 -15.45
CA SER A 242 -30.95 60.30 -14.58
C SER A 242 -30.18 61.62 -14.45
N ARG A 243 -29.01 61.76 -15.04
CA ARG A 243 -28.20 63.01 -15.08
C ARG A 243 -28.32 63.81 -16.39
N ARG A 244 -29.22 63.43 -17.26
CA ARG A 244 -29.42 64.10 -18.56
C ARG A 244 -30.69 64.92 -18.67
N TRP A 245 -31.25 65.35 -17.51
CA TRP A 245 -32.36 66.34 -17.47
C TRP A 245 -31.99 67.55 -16.61
#